data_fd33413f0392dd6b11dc3b2808786e2c
#
_entry.id   fd33413f0392dd6b11dc3b2808786e2c
#
_cell.length_a   1.000
_cell.length_b   1.000
_cell.length_c   1.000
_cell.angle_alpha   90.00
_cell.angle_beta   90.00
_cell.angle_gamma   90.00
#
_symmetry.space_group_name_H-M   'P 1'
#
loop_
_entity.id
_entity.type
_entity.pdbx_description
1 polymer ?
#
loop_
_entity_poly.entity_id
_entity_poly.type
_entity_poly.pdbx_seq_one_letter_code
_entity_poly.pdbx_strand_id
1 'polypeptide(L)'
;MYPSNISELISELDNQTLVEGMHVDFKVFQLSVSIDVLTRTMVAMANSGGGVIVIGIADMGTKGYSLHGLPNGIKRKLATNLKDHTDLRTKNLEWTIDYGAYGGVDFAAIFVNPSSRGMSFIHSEGDIANRSYYYRRGDKNVLMRSQFRTLYKYMTLDAAIASLEGKSWRFYEPTQWPDKFESRFYCADYSNLTQEPGSEQRVYATCVTRTQNSEAAWKVYAGKEGMQSHCIQIELDLVELLHQLFASGFRIYERRVDYMEEAKLIHIHESSSRRHAEYFSEFNFNLFLNLLALKRDAYAYENEVRYFAVPQIPEARSLRNNVAAHADLPMEWSRIIKRIRIDKNCSFSELVALRHSCWTSGINPSIKGTNLPGGLTPPVAGMKQVDVTLFNIDDMPGRKHIVIEP
;
A
#
# COMPACT_ATOMS: atom_id res chain seq x y z
N MET A 1 2.34 -3.91 -16.38
CA MET A 1 1.50 -2.79 -16.86
C MET A 1 0.18 -3.41 -17.25
N TYR A 2 -0.95 -2.77 -17.11
CA TYR A 2 -2.22 -3.27 -17.66
C TYR A 2 -2.51 -2.53 -18.98
N PRO A 3 -3.27 -3.16 -19.92
CA PRO A 3 -3.59 -2.54 -21.20
C PRO A 3 -4.38 -1.24 -20.99
N SER A 4 -4.07 -0.23 -21.77
CA SER A 4 -4.69 1.11 -21.71
C SER A 4 -5.78 1.31 -22.77
N ASN A 5 -5.88 0.39 -23.72
CA ASN A 5 -6.84 0.42 -24.80
C ASN A 5 -7.19 -0.98 -25.31
N ILE A 6 -8.22 -1.07 -26.18
CA ILE A 6 -8.74 -2.33 -26.65
C ILE A 6 -7.73 -3.12 -27.52
N SER A 7 -6.88 -2.44 -28.27
CA SER A 7 -5.89 -3.09 -29.14
C SER A 7 -4.77 -3.75 -28.33
N GLU A 8 -4.27 -3.07 -27.30
CA GLU A 8 -3.33 -3.64 -26.35
C GLU A 8 -3.94 -4.83 -25.62
N LEU A 9 -5.20 -4.69 -25.18
CA LEU A 9 -5.91 -5.77 -24.49
C LEU A 9 -6.03 -7.02 -25.37
N ILE A 10 -6.40 -6.89 -26.64
CA ILE A 10 -6.50 -8.01 -27.57
C ILE A 10 -5.13 -8.66 -27.77
N SER A 11 -4.07 -7.87 -27.92
CA SER A 11 -2.71 -8.39 -28.06
C SER A 11 -2.27 -9.18 -26.82
N GLU A 12 -2.59 -8.71 -25.60
CA GLU A 12 -2.27 -9.45 -24.38
C GLU A 12 -3.12 -10.72 -24.21
N LEU A 13 -4.37 -10.71 -24.68
CA LEU A 13 -5.21 -11.92 -24.73
C LEU A 13 -4.64 -12.95 -25.70
N ASP A 14 -4.19 -12.53 -26.88
CA ASP A 14 -3.56 -13.42 -27.89
C ASP A 14 -2.29 -14.07 -27.36
N ASN A 15 -1.49 -13.31 -26.61
CA ASN A 15 -0.25 -13.77 -26.00
C ASN A 15 -0.47 -14.52 -24.67
N GLN A 16 -1.71 -14.63 -24.19
CA GLN A 16 -2.06 -15.23 -22.90
C GLN A 16 -1.28 -14.66 -21.71
N THR A 17 -0.95 -13.36 -21.76
CA THR A 17 -0.16 -12.66 -20.72
C THR A 17 -1.03 -11.99 -19.66
N LEU A 18 -2.34 -11.87 -19.92
CA LEU A 18 -3.27 -11.18 -19.03
C LEU A 18 -3.74 -12.12 -17.92
N VAL A 19 -3.48 -11.76 -16.67
CA VAL A 19 -3.86 -12.56 -15.49
C VAL A 19 -4.71 -11.73 -14.55
N GLU A 20 -5.75 -12.34 -13.98
CA GLU A 20 -6.59 -11.70 -12.97
C GLU A 20 -5.77 -11.27 -11.75
N GLY A 21 -6.01 -10.05 -11.25
CA GLY A 21 -5.22 -9.52 -10.14
C GLY A 21 -5.61 -8.10 -9.72
N MET A 22 -4.62 -7.33 -9.30
CA MET A 22 -4.87 -5.96 -8.79
C MET A 22 -5.42 -5.02 -9.87
N HIS A 23 -4.95 -5.16 -11.11
CA HIS A 23 -5.25 -4.24 -12.21
C HIS A 23 -6.07 -4.87 -13.34
N VAL A 24 -6.35 -6.16 -13.24
CA VAL A 24 -7.15 -6.89 -14.23
C VAL A 24 -8.22 -7.70 -13.51
N ASP A 25 -9.45 -7.64 -14.01
CA ASP A 25 -10.58 -8.36 -13.45
C ASP A 25 -11.45 -8.92 -14.58
N PHE A 26 -11.68 -10.23 -14.59
CA PHE A 26 -12.50 -10.89 -15.59
C PHE A 26 -13.91 -11.13 -15.05
N LYS A 27 -14.91 -10.83 -15.86
CA LYS A 27 -16.32 -11.03 -15.49
C LYS A 27 -17.06 -11.74 -16.60
N VAL A 28 -17.65 -12.87 -16.28
CA VAL A 28 -18.65 -13.48 -17.16
C VAL A 28 -19.92 -12.63 -17.12
N PHE A 29 -20.45 -12.25 -18.27
CA PHE A 29 -21.71 -11.53 -18.32
C PHE A 29 -22.85 -12.48 -17.93
N GLN A 30 -23.28 -12.39 -16.69
CA GLN A 30 -24.53 -12.99 -16.23
C GLN A 30 -25.54 -11.85 -16.02
N LEU A 31 -26.83 -12.13 -16.22
CA LEU A 31 -27.92 -11.18 -15.93
C LEU A 31 -27.88 -10.63 -14.49
N SER A 32 -27.07 -11.24 -13.63
CA SER A 32 -26.86 -10.89 -12.22
C SER A 32 -25.55 -10.14 -11.92
N VAL A 33 -24.71 -9.79 -12.91
CA VAL A 33 -23.59 -8.88 -12.61
C VAL A 33 -24.19 -7.51 -12.31
N SER A 34 -24.41 -7.27 -11.02
CA SER A 34 -24.99 -6.00 -10.59
C SER A 34 -24.02 -4.87 -10.90
N ILE A 35 -24.55 -3.77 -11.39
CA ILE A 35 -23.80 -2.53 -11.63
C ILE A 35 -23.07 -2.09 -10.35
N ASP A 36 -23.64 -2.36 -9.18
CA ASP A 36 -23.00 -2.12 -7.88
C ASP A 36 -21.67 -2.88 -7.72
N VAL A 37 -21.59 -4.13 -8.18
CA VAL A 37 -20.34 -4.93 -8.10
C VAL A 37 -19.31 -4.34 -9.04
N LEU A 38 -19.68 -4.00 -10.27
CA LEU A 38 -18.78 -3.34 -11.23
C LEU A 38 -18.29 -2.00 -10.65
N THR A 39 -19.19 -1.18 -10.13
CA THR A 39 -18.83 0.12 -9.53
C THR A 39 -17.86 -0.01 -8.36
N ARG A 40 -18.07 -1.01 -7.47
CA ARG A 40 -17.11 -1.29 -6.38
C ARG A 40 -15.74 -1.69 -6.92
N THR A 41 -15.71 -2.51 -7.96
CA THR A 41 -14.45 -2.92 -8.60
C THR A 41 -13.76 -1.72 -9.24
N MET A 42 -14.49 -0.89 -9.97
CA MET A 42 -13.96 0.33 -10.58
C MET A 42 -13.39 1.30 -9.53
N VAL A 43 -14.11 1.56 -8.45
CA VAL A 43 -13.63 2.41 -7.34
C VAL A 43 -12.39 1.79 -6.69
N ALA A 44 -12.38 0.48 -6.48
CA ALA A 44 -11.23 -0.21 -5.90
C ALA A 44 -10.01 -0.16 -6.82
N MET A 45 -10.18 -0.33 -8.14
CA MET A 45 -9.11 -0.18 -9.13
C MET A 45 -8.60 1.25 -9.20
N ALA A 46 -9.47 2.24 -9.30
CA ALA A 46 -9.08 3.65 -9.32
C ALA A 46 -8.19 4.02 -8.12
N ASN A 47 -8.53 3.52 -6.94
CA ASN A 47 -7.76 3.72 -5.71
C ASN A 47 -6.48 2.87 -5.62
N SER A 48 -6.28 1.93 -6.53
CA SER A 48 -5.14 1.01 -6.54
C SER A 48 -4.24 1.17 -7.78
N GLY A 49 -4.31 2.33 -8.42
CA GLY A 49 -3.46 2.66 -9.57
C GLY A 49 -4.09 2.36 -10.94
N GLY A 50 -5.42 2.22 -10.98
CA GLY A 50 -6.18 1.96 -12.21
C GLY A 50 -6.25 0.48 -12.57
N GLY A 51 -6.84 0.18 -13.74
CA GLY A 51 -6.97 -1.18 -14.22
C GLY A 51 -7.97 -1.36 -15.36
N VAL A 52 -8.20 -2.62 -15.75
CA VAL A 52 -9.18 -2.99 -16.76
C VAL A 52 -10.10 -4.09 -16.25
N ILE A 53 -11.40 -3.96 -16.50
CA ILE A 53 -12.41 -5.00 -16.26
C ILE A 53 -12.84 -5.55 -17.61
N VAL A 54 -12.63 -6.84 -17.84
CA VAL A 54 -13.00 -7.54 -19.08
C VAL A 54 -14.29 -8.28 -18.84
N ILE A 55 -15.33 -7.99 -19.62
CA ILE A 55 -16.67 -8.59 -19.49
C ILE A 55 -17.00 -9.43 -20.70
N GLY A 56 -17.33 -10.69 -20.48
CA GLY A 56 -17.62 -11.69 -21.53
C GLY A 56 -16.51 -12.70 -21.76
N ILE A 57 -15.40 -12.56 -21.04
CA ILE A 57 -14.27 -13.48 -21.03
C ILE A 57 -13.99 -13.86 -19.58
N ALA A 58 -13.64 -15.10 -19.29
CA ALA A 58 -13.21 -15.58 -17.99
C ALA A 58 -11.77 -16.08 -18.06
N ASP A 59 -10.97 -15.73 -17.04
CA ASP A 59 -9.65 -16.32 -16.83
C ASP A 59 -9.79 -17.72 -16.21
N MET A 60 -9.18 -18.72 -16.86
CA MET A 60 -9.15 -20.10 -16.41
C MET A 60 -7.76 -20.50 -15.88
N GLY A 61 -6.93 -19.51 -15.57
CA GLY A 61 -5.56 -19.71 -15.14
C GLY A 61 -4.72 -20.37 -16.23
N THR A 62 -4.00 -21.44 -15.88
CA THR A 62 -3.13 -22.17 -16.82
C THR A 62 -3.87 -22.80 -18.02
N LYS A 63 -5.21 -22.82 -18.01
CA LYS A 63 -6.05 -23.32 -19.11
C LYS A 63 -6.42 -22.24 -20.13
N GLY A 64 -5.89 -21.02 -19.99
CA GLY A 64 -6.19 -19.87 -20.84
C GLY A 64 -7.55 -19.23 -20.53
N TYR A 65 -8.29 -18.78 -21.55
CA TYR A 65 -9.53 -18.04 -21.38
C TYR A 65 -10.76 -18.84 -21.80
N SER A 66 -11.87 -18.67 -21.07
CA SER A 66 -13.18 -19.19 -21.47
C SER A 66 -14.01 -18.05 -22.08
N LEU A 67 -14.50 -18.24 -23.28
CA LEU A 67 -15.22 -17.23 -24.08
C LEU A 67 -16.71 -17.38 -23.88
N HIS A 68 -17.35 -16.41 -23.24
CA HIS A 68 -18.79 -16.38 -22.99
C HIS A 68 -19.52 -15.37 -23.84
N GLY A 69 -18.84 -14.29 -24.24
CA GLY A 69 -19.38 -13.22 -25.04
C GLY A 69 -20.39 -12.33 -24.29
N LEU A 70 -20.87 -11.31 -25.01
CA LEU A 70 -21.93 -10.41 -24.57
C LEU A 70 -23.25 -10.76 -25.25
N PRO A 71 -24.39 -10.72 -24.52
CA PRO A 71 -25.70 -10.87 -25.14
C PRO A 71 -25.99 -9.77 -26.18
N ASN A 72 -26.73 -10.10 -27.22
CA ASN A 72 -27.12 -9.15 -28.24
C ASN A 72 -27.87 -7.94 -27.64
N GLY A 73 -27.53 -6.74 -28.12
CA GLY A 73 -28.15 -5.48 -27.70
C GLY A 73 -27.76 -4.95 -26.31
N ILE A 74 -26.89 -5.67 -25.59
CA ILE A 74 -26.50 -5.25 -24.22
C ILE A 74 -25.49 -4.10 -24.21
N LYS A 75 -24.67 -3.95 -25.26
CA LYS A 75 -23.57 -2.95 -25.32
C LYS A 75 -24.03 -1.56 -24.92
N ARG A 76 -25.09 -1.03 -25.58
CA ARG A 76 -25.60 0.31 -25.29
C ARG A 76 -26.16 0.42 -23.87
N LYS A 77 -26.93 -0.59 -23.41
CA LYS A 77 -27.54 -0.60 -22.07
C LYS A 77 -26.48 -0.65 -20.99
N LEU A 78 -25.42 -1.44 -21.17
CA LEU A 78 -24.34 -1.55 -20.20
C LEU A 78 -23.64 -0.21 -19.99
N ALA A 79 -23.24 0.47 -21.07
CA ALA A 79 -22.57 1.77 -20.99
C ALA A 79 -23.45 2.83 -20.32
N THR A 80 -24.73 2.94 -20.74
CA THR A 80 -25.66 3.92 -20.17
C THR A 80 -25.93 3.65 -18.70
N ASN A 81 -26.31 2.44 -18.34
CA ASN A 81 -26.62 2.11 -16.95
C ASN A 81 -25.41 2.27 -16.02
N LEU A 82 -24.21 1.91 -16.49
CA LEU A 82 -23.00 2.07 -15.71
C LEU A 82 -22.65 3.54 -15.51
N LYS A 83 -22.81 4.36 -16.57
CA LYS A 83 -22.58 5.80 -16.51
C LYS A 83 -23.55 6.48 -15.53
N ASP A 84 -24.86 6.24 -15.68
CA ASP A 84 -25.87 6.82 -14.81
C ASP A 84 -25.62 6.46 -13.33
N HIS A 85 -25.28 5.19 -13.06
CA HIS A 85 -25.01 4.73 -11.70
C HIS A 85 -23.73 5.35 -11.12
N THR A 86 -22.65 5.43 -11.90
CA THR A 86 -21.39 6.01 -11.41
C THR A 86 -21.51 7.53 -11.21
N ASP A 87 -22.19 8.24 -12.09
CA ASP A 87 -22.41 9.67 -11.98
C ASP A 87 -23.23 10.03 -10.72
N LEU A 88 -24.21 9.20 -10.37
CA LEU A 88 -25.06 9.40 -9.18
C LEU A 88 -24.40 8.99 -7.87
N ARG A 89 -23.54 7.97 -7.88
CA ARG A 89 -23.08 7.29 -6.64
C ARG A 89 -21.61 7.34 -6.39
N THR A 90 -20.79 7.89 -7.30
CA THR A 90 -19.35 7.95 -7.10
C THR A 90 -18.80 9.36 -7.18
N LYS A 91 -17.61 9.55 -6.59
CA LYS A 91 -16.81 10.77 -6.76
C LYS A 91 -15.38 10.38 -7.11
N ASN A 92 -14.72 11.23 -7.91
CA ASN A 92 -13.32 11.07 -8.33
C ASN A 92 -13.05 9.77 -9.12
N LEU A 93 -14.07 9.22 -9.80
CA LEU A 93 -13.95 8.02 -10.62
C LEU A 93 -13.93 8.43 -12.10
N GLU A 94 -12.82 8.12 -12.79
CA GLU A 94 -12.65 8.36 -14.22
C GLU A 94 -12.47 7.01 -14.92
N TRP A 95 -13.25 6.77 -15.98
CA TRP A 95 -13.26 5.51 -16.70
C TRP A 95 -13.77 5.66 -18.12
N THR A 96 -13.44 4.70 -18.98
CA THR A 96 -13.99 4.52 -20.32
C THR A 96 -14.44 3.09 -20.55
N ILE A 97 -15.30 2.87 -21.51
CA ILE A 97 -15.72 1.53 -21.93
C ILE A 97 -15.56 1.39 -23.44
N ASP A 98 -14.88 0.33 -23.85
CA ASP A 98 -14.71 -0.04 -25.25
C ASP A 98 -15.24 -1.44 -25.50
N TYR A 99 -15.50 -1.77 -26.75
CA TYR A 99 -16.02 -3.06 -27.17
C TYR A 99 -15.11 -3.66 -28.23
N GLY A 100 -14.81 -4.95 -28.09
CA GLY A 100 -14.00 -5.71 -28.99
C GLY A 100 -14.61 -7.06 -29.32
N ALA A 101 -13.94 -7.80 -30.19
CA ALA A 101 -14.23 -9.19 -30.47
C ALA A 101 -12.94 -10.00 -30.30
N TYR A 102 -13.06 -11.15 -29.64
CA TYR A 102 -11.96 -12.07 -29.43
C TYR A 102 -12.46 -13.51 -29.52
N GLY A 103 -11.76 -14.35 -30.33
CA GLY A 103 -12.15 -15.75 -30.53
C GLY A 103 -13.59 -15.92 -31.06
N GLY A 104 -14.11 -14.96 -31.83
CA GLY A 104 -15.46 -14.98 -32.39
C GLY A 104 -16.58 -14.53 -31.47
N VAL A 105 -16.27 -14.06 -30.25
CA VAL A 105 -17.27 -13.51 -29.33
C VAL A 105 -17.02 -12.03 -29.05
N ASP A 106 -18.10 -11.28 -28.89
CA ASP A 106 -18.05 -9.88 -28.45
C ASP A 106 -17.76 -9.78 -26.96
N PHE A 107 -16.93 -8.82 -26.55
CA PHE A 107 -16.66 -8.51 -25.16
C PHE A 107 -16.65 -6.99 -24.91
N ALA A 108 -16.73 -6.58 -23.66
CA ALA A 108 -16.52 -5.19 -23.23
C ALA A 108 -15.29 -5.09 -22.34
N ALA A 109 -14.56 -3.98 -22.45
CA ALA A 109 -13.48 -3.61 -21.58
C ALA A 109 -13.76 -2.26 -20.93
N ILE A 110 -13.75 -2.22 -19.60
CA ILE A 110 -13.87 -0.98 -18.83
C ILE A 110 -12.45 -0.61 -18.35
N PHE A 111 -11.91 0.46 -18.91
CA PHE A 111 -10.61 1.02 -18.51
C PHE A 111 -10.82 2.03 -17.40
N VAL A 112 -10.22 1.80 -16.26
CA VAL A 112 -10.34 2.64 -15.06
C VAL A 112 -9.05 3.38 -14.84
N ASN A 113 -9.12 4.71 -14.84
CA ASN A 113 -7.96 5.55 -14.57
C ASN A 113 -7.62 5.58 -13.07
N PRO A 114 -6.33 5.75 -12.71
CA PRO A 114 -5.95 6.05 -11.33
C PRO A 114 -6.66 7.30 -10.82
N SER A 115 -7.06 7.30 -9.56
CA SER A 115 -7.67 8.48 -8.93
C SER A 115 -6.67 9.63 -8.83
N SER A 116 -6.87 10.70 -9.59
CA SER A 116 -5.97 11.86 -9.69
C SER A 116 -6.32 12.99 -8.72
N ARG A 117 -7.59 13.10 -8.31
CA ARG A 117 -8.11 14.23 -7.51
C ARG A 117 -8.47 13.88 -6.07
N GLY A 118 -7.96 12.80 -5.55
CA GLY A 118 -8.33 12.22 -4.26
C GLY A 118 -8.97 10.86 -4.43
N MET A 119 -9.06 10.08 -3.36
CA MET A 119 -9.61 8.74 -3.45
C MET A 119 -11.03 8.72 -4.01
N SER A 120 -11.28 7.80 -4.92
CA SER A 120 -12.62 7.47 -5.38
C SER A 120 -13.43 6.83 -4.26
N PHE A 121 -14.70 7.13 -4.16
CA PHE A 121 -15.60 6.52 -3.17
C PHE A 121 -17.01 6.37 -3.71
N ILE A 122 -17.75 5.46 -3.10
CA ILE A 122 -19.18 5.27 -3.30
C ILE A 122 -19.91 5.94 -2.15
N HIS A 123 -20.98 6.65 -2.44
CA HIS A 123 -21.88 7.24 -1.45
C HIS A 123 -23.33 6.81 -1.69
N SER A 124 -24.15 6.92 -0.66
CA SER A 124 -25.60 6.74 -0.80
C SER A 124 -26.18 7.93 -1.58
N GLU A 125 -27.22 7.68 -2.35
CA GLU A 125 -27.91 8.73 -3.09
C GLU A 125 -28.41 9.82 -2.13
N GLY A 126 -28.00 11.06 -2.39
CA GLY A 126 -28.32 12.21 -1.54
C GLY A 126 -27.48 12.34 -0.25
N ASP A 127 -26.64 11.37 0.10
CA ASP A 127 -25.82 11.40 1.34
C ASP A 127 -24.34 11.20 1.04
N ILE A 128 -23.66 12.30 0.70
CA ILE A 128 -22.21 12.31 0.47
C ILE A 128 -21.41 12.07 1.78
N ALA A 129 -22.01 12.21 2.95
CA ALA A 129 -21.34 11.99 4.21
C ALA A 129 -21.10 10.48 4.48
N ASN A 130 -21.99 9.63 3.98
CA ASN A 130 -21.87 8.17 4.11
C ASN A 130 -21.03 7.59 2.97
N ARG A 131 -19.71 7.65 3.11
CA ARG A 131 -18.74 7.27 2.10
C ARG A 131 -18.20 5.87 2.32
N SER A 132 -18.14 5.07 1.25
CA SER A 132 -17.49 3.77 1.23
C SER A 132 -16.29 3.82 0.30
N TYR A 133 -15.11 3.56 0.85
CA TYR A 133 -13.85 3.48 0.11
C TYR A 133 -13.48 2.03 -0.09
N TYR A 134 -13.07 1.69 -1.31
CA TYR A 134 -12.59 0.36 -1.66
C TYR A 134 -11.19 0.45 -2.26
N TYR A 135 -10.40 -0.59 -2.07
CA TYR A 135 -9.10 -0.78 -2.73
C TYR A 135 -8.94 -2.24 -3.14
N ARG A 136 -8.03 -2.51 -4.08
CA ARG A 136 -7.74 -3.89 -4.54
C ARG A 136 -6.68 -4.51 -3.65
N ARG A 137 -6.88 -5.77 -3.30
CA ARG A 137 -5.91 -6.63 -2.63
C ARG A 137 -5.83 -7.95 -3.40
N GLY A 138 -4.91 -8.00 -4.36
CA GLY A 138 -4.94 -9.01 -5.40
C GLY A 138 -6.22 -8.88 -6.26
N ASP A 139 -6.95 -9.95 -6.41
CA ASP A 139 -8.24 -10.05 -7.12
C ASP A 139 -9.46 -9.56 -6.32
N LYS A 140 -9.29 -9.17 -5.05
CA LYS A 140 -10.39 -8.85 -4.14
C LYS A 140 -10.57 -7.35 -3.92
N ASN A 141 -11.83 -6.91 -3.93
CA ASN A 141 -12.21 -5.57 -3.48
C ASN A 141 -12.35 -5.54 -1.96
N VAL A 142 -11.56 -4.70 -1.30
CA VAL A 142 -11.55 -4.58 0.16
C VAL A 142 -12.18 -3.26 0.58
N LEU A 143 -13.25 -3.33 1.40
CA LEU A 143 -13.87 -2.15 1.99
C LEU A 143 -12.99 -1.61 3.11
N MET A 144 -12.63 -0.32 3.03
CA MET A 144 -11.98 0.39 4.13
C MET A 144 -13.02 0.75 5.20
N ARG A 145 -13.12 -0.06 6.24
CA ARG A 145 -14.00 0.23 7.39
C ARG A 145 -13.43 1.38 8.22
N SER A 146 -14.28 2.24 8.76
CA SER A 146 -13.89 3.41 9.55
C SER A 146 -12.96 3.09 10.73
N GLN A 147 -13.16 1.96 11.38
CA GLN A 147 -12.33 1.49 12.50
C GLN A 147 -10.89 1.13 12.10
N PHE A 148 -10.60 0.97 10.79
CA PHE A 148 -9.27 0.64 10.27
C PHE A 148 -8.63 1.79 9.47
N ARG A 149 -9.14 3.02 9.62
CA ARG A 149 -8.63 4.19 8.89
C ARG A 149 -7.37 4.79 9.50
N THR A 150 -6.81 4.15 10.50
CA THR A 150 -5.62 4.65 11.19
C THR A 150 -4.55 3.58 11.21
N LEU A 151 -3.35 4.00 10.86
CA LEU A 151 -2.12 3.23 10.98
C LEU A 151 -1.12 4.01 11.83
N TYR A 152 -0.15 3.32 12.38
CA TYR A 152 0.88 3.92 13.21
C TYR A 152 2.26 3.58 12.65
N LYS A 153 3.12 4.58 12.57
CA LYS A 153 4.52 4.41 12.23
C LYS A 153 5.37 4.77 13.44
N TYR A 154 6.14 3.80 13.90
CA TYR A 154 7.20 4.02 14.87
C TYR A 154 8.52 4.20 14.13
N MET A 155 9.31 5.17 14.54
CA MET A 155 10.62 5.45 13.97
C MET A 155 11.44 6.29 14.93
N THR A 156 12.73 6.47 14.62
CA THR A 156 13.56 7.42 15.35
C THR A 156 13.14 8.85 15.02
N LEU A 157 13.36 9.76 15.96
CA LEU A 157 13.06 11.19 15.75
C LEU A 157 13.81 11.75 14.54
N ASP A 158 15.08 11.41 14.38
CA ASP A 158 15.90 11.89 13.25
C ASP A 158 15.33 11.43 11.90
N ALA A 159 14.88 10.16 11.83
CA ALA A 159 14.24 9.64 10.63
C ALA A 159 12.90 10.35 10.31
N ALA A 160 12.16 10.72 11.35
CA ALA A 160 10.92 11.48 11.19
C ALA A 160 11.20 12.91 10.70
N ILE A 161 12.17 13.59 11.29
CA ILE A 161 12.63 14.93 10.86
C ILE A 161 13.06 14.88 9.39
N ALA A 162 13.94 13.95 9.03
CA ALA A 162 14.41 13.80 7.65
C ALA A 162 13.25 13.54 6.66
N SER A 163 12.26 12.73 7.05
CA SER A 163 11.08 12.46 6.21
C SER A 163 10.19 13.67 6.04
N LEU A 164 9.99 14.46 7.08
CA LEU A 164 9.20 15.68 7.06
C LEU A 164 9.88 16.74 6.18
N GLU A 165 11.16 17.01 6.39
CA GLU A 165 11.93 18.00 5.63
C GLU A 165 12.08 17.63 4.15
N GLY A 166 12.35 16.34 3.88
CA GLY A 166 12.43 15.81 2.53
C GLY A 166 11.09 15.67 1.84
N LYS A 167 9.95 15.89 2.54
CA LYS A 167 8.59 15.65 2.03
C LYS A 167 8.48 14.29 1.34
N SER A 168 9.10 13.28 1.93
CA SER A 168 9.16 11.94 1.35
C SER A 168 9.08 10.87 2.44
N TRP A 169 8.66 9.68 2.03
CA TRP A 169 8.72 8.51 2.88
C TRP A 169 9.69 7.50 2.29
N ARG A 170 10.67 7.09 3.09
CA ARG A 170 11.68 6.12 2.69
C ARG A 170 11.17 4.70 2.79
N PHE A 171 11.29 3.99 1.67
CA PHE A 171 11.04 2.56 1.53
C PHE A 171 12.39 1.87 1.32
N TYR A 172 12.71 0.89 2.14
CA TYR A 172 13.99 0.19 2.10
C TYR A 172 13.91 -1.08 1.28
N GLU A 173 14.96 -1.41 0.58
CA GLU A 173 15.11 -2.74 0.01
C GLU A 173 15.16 -3.79 1.14
N PRO A 174 14.49 -4.95 1.01
CA PRO A 174 14.45 -5.96 2.07
C PRO A 174 15.82 -6.47 2.53
N THR A 175 16.87 -6.35 1.71
CA THR A 175 18.26 -6.63 2.09
C THR A 175 18.77 -5.77 3.26
N GLN A 176 18.17 -4.59 3.45
CA GLN A 176 18.53 -3.65 4.51
C GLN A 176 17.81 -3.92 5.84
N TRP A 177 16.92 -4.90 5.88
CA TRP A 177 16.19 -5.21 7.10
C TRP A 177 17.13 -5.81 8.16
N PRO A 178 16.99 -5.39 9.44
CA PRO A 178 17.87 -5.86 10.51
C PRO A 178 17.74 -7.36 10.77
N ASP A 179 16.53 -7.91 10.67
CA ASP A 179 16.28 -9.33 10.83
C ASP A 179 16.67 -10.10 9.56
N LYS A 180 17.74 -10.87 9.66
CA LYS A 180 18.25 -11.69 8.56
C LYS A 180 17.30 -12.81 8.13
N PHE A 181 16.36 -13.21 8.97
CA PHE A 181 15.30 -14.15 8.56
C PHE A 181 14.36 -13.53 7.53
N GLU A 182 14.00 -12.26 7.71
CA GLU A 182 13.10 -11.56 6.83
C GLU A 182 13.74 -11.30 5.46
N SER A 183 15.05 -11.03 5.43
CA SER A 183 15.77 -10.76 4.18
C SER A 183 16.14 -12.03 3.38
N ARG A 184 16.09 -13.22 3.99
CA ARG A 184 16.48 -14.48 3.32
C ARG A 184 15.69 -14.75 2.05
N PHE A 185 14.40 -14.50 2.06
CA PHE A 185 13.56 -14.71 0.88
C PHE A 185 13.85 -13.73 -0.26
N TYR A 186 14.37 -12.56 0.05
CA TYR A 186 14.77 -11.57 -0.94
C TYR A 186 16.17 -11.86 -1.51
N CYS A 187 17.08 -12.37 -0.66
CA CYS A 187 18.45 -12.71 -1.06
C CYS A 187 18.54 -14.08 -1.75
N ALA A 188 17.48 -14.90 -1.72
CA ALA A 188 17.43 -16.12 -2.50
C ALA A 188 17.58 -15.77 -3.97
N ASP A 189 18.51 -16.44 -4.66
CA ASP A 189 18.80 -16.17 -6.07
C ASP A 189 17.61 -16.61 -6.94
N TYR A 190 16.66 -15.71 -7.13
CA TYR A 190 15.55 -15.88 -8.06
C TYR A 190 15.94 -15.57 -9.50
N SER A 191 17.19 -15.17 -9.78
CA SER A 191 17.68 -14.85 -11.10
C SER A 191 17.62 -16.05 -12.05
N ASN A 192 17.74 -17.27 -11.49
CA ASN A 192 17.60 -18.51 -12.26
C ASN A 192 16.15 -18.89 -12.60
N LEU A 193 15.15 -18.22 -12.01
CA LEU A 193 13.72 -18.51 -12.24
C LEU A 193 13.11 -17.65 -13.34
N THR A 194 13.78 -16.59 -13.72
CA THR A 194 13.33 -15.69 -14.76
C THR A 194 14.24 -15.88 -15.98
N GLN A 195 13.85 -16.72 -16.92
CA GLN A 195 14.55 -16.88 -18.21
C GLN A 195 14.46 -15.63 -19.08
N GLU A 196 13.73 -14.60 -18.67
CA GLU A 196 13.69 -13.32 -19.37
C GLU A 196 14.77 -12.35 -18.86
N PRO A 197 15.70 -11.94 -19.75
CA PRO A 197 16.65 -10.88 -19.42
C PRO A 197 15.90 -9.58 -19.09
N GLY A 198 15.93 -9.16 -17.86
CA GLY A 198 15.31 -7.90 -17.41
C GLY A 198 14.18 -8.03 -16.38
N SER A 199 13.84 -9.22 -15.92
CA SER A 199 12.78 -9.45 -14.93
C SER A 199 13.19 -9.20 -13.47
N GLU A 200 14.38 -8.67 -13.19
CA GLU A 200 14.79 -8.25 -11.85
C GLU A 200 13.94 -7.06 -11.39
N GLN A 201 12.72 -7.35 -10.93
CA GLN A 201 11.88 -6.33 -10.32
C GLN A 201 12.38 -6.04 -8.91
N ARG A 202 12.92 -4.84 -8.71
CA ARG A 202 13.26 -4.37 -7.36
C ARG A 202 12.00 -4.12 -6.57
N VAL A 203 12.06 -4.47 -5.30
CA VAL A 203 11.02 -4.25 -4.33
C VAL A 203 11.58 -3.43 -3.19
N TYR A 204 10.91 -2.34 -2.87
CA TYR A 204 11.17 -1.54 -1.69
C TYR A 204 10.00 -1.67 -0.74
N ALA A 205 10.23 -1.62 0.56
CA ALA A 205 9.18 -1.81 1.54
C ALA A 205 9.27 -0.82 2.70
N THR A 206 8.12 -0.51 3.27
CA THR A 206 7.98 0.16 4.55
C THR A 206 6.97 -0.57 5.41
N CYS A 207 7.18 -0.49 6.72
CA CYS A 207 6.38 -1.18 7.72
C CYS A 207 5.59 -0.16 8.54
N VAL A 208 4.33 -0.46 8.78
CA VAL A 208 3.44 0.26 9.68
C VAL A 208 2.72 -0.75 10.57
N THR A 209 2.11 -0.30 11.65
CA THR A 209 1.34 -1.16 12.54
C THR A 209 -0.10 -0.68 12.68
N ARG A 210 -0.98 -1.60 13.06
CA ARG A 210 -2.34 -1.29 13.50
C ARG A 210 -2.45 -1.09 15.00
N THR A 211 -1.38 -1.37 15.73
CA THR A 211 -1.33 -1.27 17.18
C THR A 211 -0.87 0.13 17.60
N GLN A 212 -1.76 0.87 18.24
CA GLN A 212 -1.48 2.22 18.71
C GLN A 212 -0.45 2.25 19.84
N ASN A 213 -0.57 1.34 20.78
CA ASN A 213 0.25 1.30 21.98
C ASN A 213 1.05 0.00 22.00
N SER A 214 2.26 0.03 21.43
CA SER A 214 3.19 -1.09 21.48
C SER A 214 4.42 -0.67 22.28
N GLU A 215 4.52 -1.15 23.53
CA GLU A 215 5.68 -0.91 24.38
C GLU A 215 6.97 -1.42 23.73
N ALA A 216 6.87 -2.59 23.10
CA ALA A 216 8.01 -3.17 22.41
C ALA A 216 8.47 -2.30 21.23
N ALA A 217 7.54 -1.75 20.43
CA ALA A 217 7.90 -0.84 19.36
C ALA A 217 8.55 0.44 19.88
N TRP A 218 8.03 1.02 20.97
CA TRP A 218 8.67 2.17 21.62
C TRP A 218 10.10 1.86 22.04
N LYS A 219 10.36 0.69 22.67
CA LYS A 219 11.69 0.28 23.09
C LYS A 219 12.65 0.00 21.92
N VAL A 220 12.15 -0.65 20.88
CA VAL A 220 12.96 -0.98 19.68
C VAL A 220 13.43 0.28 18.96
N TYR A 221 12.55 1.28 18.84
CA TYR A 221 12.85 2.52 18.12
C TYR A 221 13.41 3.65 19.00
N ALA A 222 13.40 3.51 20.32
CA ALA A 222 14.05 4.46 21.25
C ALA A 222 15.58 4.42 21.20
N GLY A 223 16.16 3.57 20.35
CA GLY A 223 17.61 3.44 20.19
C GLY A 223 18.20 2.32 21.03
N LYS A 224 19.26 1.70 20.50
CA LYS A 224 20.12 0.82 21.29
C LYS A 224 20.89 1.64 22.34
N GLU A 225 21.16 1.06 23.49
CA GLU A 225 22.01 1.69 24.51
C GLU A 225 23.26 2.33 23.86
N GLY A 226 23.40 3.66 24.04
CA GLY A 226 24.50 4.45 23.48
C GLY A 226 24.16 5.27 22.22
N MET A 227 23.01 5.09 21.56
CA MET A 227 22.51 6.02 20.55
C MET A 227 21.41 6.88 21.16
N GLN A 228 21.66 8.20 21.25
CA GLN A 228 20.69 9.20 21.75
C GLN A 228 19.65 9.51 20.68
N SER A 229 18.83 8.53 20.32
CA SER A 229 17.72 8.77 19.40
C SER A 229 16.41 8.44 20.12
N HIS A 230 15.53 9.41 20.18
CA HIS A 230 14.20 9.24 20.77
C HIS A 230 13.24 8.58 19.77
N CYS A 231 12.29 7.80 20.28
CA CYS A 231 11.22 7.23 19.47
C CYS A 231 10.11 8.25 19.23
N ILE A 232 9.57 8.22 18.04
CA ILE A 232 8.37 8.94 17.65
C ILE A 232 7.35 7.98 17.07
N GLN A 233 6.08 8.17 17.41
CA GLN A 233 4.96 7.50 16.78
C GLN A 233 4.15 8.51 15.97
N ILE A 234 3.95 8.25 14.71
CA ILE A 234 3.11 9.04 13.82
C ILE A 234 1.81 8.28 13.55
N GLU A 235 0.68 8.90 13.86
CA GLU A 235 -0.65 8.43 13.54
C GLU A 235 -1.02 8.89 12.14
N LEU A 236 -1.27 7.95 11.24
CA LEU A 236 -1.46 8.16 9.82
C LEU A 236 -2.93 7.94 9.42
N ASP A 237 -3.46 8.81 8.55
CA ASP A 237 -4.71 8.55 7.86
C ASP A 237 -4.46 7.53 6.73
N LEU A 238 -5.06 6.35 6.84
CA LEU A 238 -4.88 5.28 5.84
C LEU A 238 -5.38 5.70 4.45
N VAL A 239 -6.47 6.46 4.38
CA VAL A 239 -7.07 6.85 3.10
C VAL A 239 -6.15 7.79 2.35
N GLU A 240 -5.67 8.84 3.03
CA GLU A 240 -4.74 9.80 2.44
C GLU A 240 -3.38 9.17 2.14
N LEU A 241 -2.91 8.27 3.00
CA LEU A 241 -1.68 7.52 2.76
C LEU A 241 -1.77 6.69 1.47
N LEU A 242 -2.80 5.87 1.32
CA LEU A 242 -2.98 5.03 0.13
C LEU A 242 -3.13 5.88 -1.12
N HIS A 243 -3.87 6.99 -1.05
CA HIS A 243 -4.00 7.91 -2.17
C HIS A 243 -2.63 8.38 -2.68
N GLN A 244 -1.74 8.81 -1.76
CA GLN A 244 -0.43 9.30 -2.16
C GLN A 244 0.52 8.18 -2.60
N LEU A 245 0.46 7.02 -1.95
CA LEU A 245 1.25 5.87 -2.37
C LEU A 245 0.89 5.44 -3.80
N PHE A 246 -0.39 5.36 -4.14
CA PHE A 246 -0.82 5.00 -5.49
C PHE A 246 -0.53 6.09 -6.53
N ALA A 247 -0.45 7.35 -6.13
CA ALA A 247 -0.05 8.46 -7.00
C ALA A 247 1.47 8.58 -7.19
N SER A 248 2.28 7.82 -6.45
CA SER A 248 3.74 7.96 -6.42
C SER A 248 4.49 7.50 -7.67
N GLY A 249 3.80 6.91 -8.65
CA GLY A 249 4.42 6.30 -9.83
C GLY A 249 5.00 4.90 -9.60
N PHE A 250 4.81 4.34 -8.41
CA PHE A 250 5.16 2.95 -8.08
C PHE A 250 3.91 2.07 -8.09
N ARG A 251 4.05 0.80 -8.39
CA ARG A 251 3.02 -0.19 -8.07
C ARG A 251 3.11 -0.49 -6.58
N ILE A 252 2.02 -0.29 -5.86
CA ILE A 252 1.95 -0.47 -4.41
C ILE A 252 1.17 -1.72 -4.08
N TYR A 253 1.74 -2.55 -3.22
CA TYR A 253 1.11 -3.76 -2.71
C TYR A 253 1.07 -3.72 -1.19
N GLU A 254 -0.07 -4.02 -0.60
CA GLU A 254 -0.24 -4.18 0.85
C GLU A 254 -0.18 -5.66 1.21
N ARG A 255 0.56 -5.99 2.26
CA ARG A 255 0.52 -7.31 2.89
C ARG A 255 0.46 -7.16 4.41
N ARG A 256 -0.37 -7.97 5.03
CA ARG A 256 -0.26 -8.22 6.46
C ARG A 256 0.86 -9.20 6.70
N VAL A 257 1.61 -9.01 7.76
CA VAL A 257 2.65 -9.96 8.16
C VAL A 257 1.99 -11.18 8.78
N ASP A 258 2.36 -12.36 8.28
CA ASP A 258 1.99 -13.65 8.83
C ASP A 258 3.10 -14.11 9.78
N TYR A 259 2.74 -14.25 11.05
CA TYR A 259 3.66 -14.64 12.11
C TYR A 259 3.64 -16.15 12.28
N MET A 260 4.81 -16.77 12.34
CA MET A 260 4.92 -18.21 12.50
C MET A 260 6.20 -18.61 13.25
N GLU A 261 6.18 -19.81 13.79
CA GLU A 261 7.32 -20.40 14.48
C GLU A 261 8.57 -20.44 13.58
N GLU A 262 9.73 -20.19 14.17
CA GLU A 262 11.01 -20.14 13.45
C GLU A 262 11.30 -21.44 12.68
N ALA A 263 11.02 -22.59 13.28
CA ALA A 263 11.20 -23.90 12.63
C ALA A 263 10.40 -24.03 11.33
N LYS A 264 9.17 -23.50 11.31
CA LYS A 264 8.30 -23.49 10.13
C LYS A 264 8.83 -22.55 9.05
N LEU A 265 9.35 -21.38 9.44
CA LEU A 265 9.99 -20.43 8.51
C LEU A 265 11.24 -21.05 7.86
N ILE A 266 12.07 -21.72 8.64
CA ILE A 266 13.24 -22.43 8.12
C ILE A 266 12.81 -23.50 7.12
N HIS A 267 11.79 -24.29 7.45
CA HIS A 267 11.27 -25.32 6.54
C HIS A 267 10.72 -24.74 5.24
N ILE A 268 9.97 -23.64 5.30
CA ILE A 268 9.47 -22.93 4.11
C ILE A 268 10.65 -22.45 3.28
N HIS A 269 11.67 -21.85 3.88
CA HIS A 269 12.84 -21.37 3.18
C HIS A 269 13.61 -22.52 2.48
N GLU A 270 13.89 -23.61 3.20
CA GLU A 270 14.59 -24.77 2.65
C GLU A 270 13.77 -25.49 1.55
N SER A 271 12.47 -25.67 1.78
CA SER A 271 11.59 -26.28 0.75
C SER A 271 11.41 -25.37 -0.45
N SER A 272 11.34 -24.07 -0.26
CA SER A 272 11.33 -23.11 -1.36
C SER A 272 12.62 -23.18 -2.16
N SER A 273 13.79 -23.21 -1.52
CA SER A 273 15.09 -23.31 -2.20
C SER A 273 15.23 -24.58 -3.04
N ARG A 274 14.66 -25.71 -2.60
CA ARG A 274 14.74 -26.99 -3.30
C ARG A 274 13.66 -27.19 -4.39
N ARG A 275 12.46 -26.65 -4.18
CA ARG A 275 11.31 -26.82 -5.08
C ARG A 275 11.15 -25.69 -6.08
N HIS A 276 11.96 -24.65 -5.99
CA HIS A 276 11.88 -23.48 -6.88
C HIS A 276 12.01 -23.86 -8.35
N ALA A 277 12.86 -24.83 -8.68
CA ALA A 277 13.02 -25.30 -10.05
C ALA A 277 11.78 -26.05 -10.61
N GLU A 278 10.97 -26.68 -9.73
CA GLU A 278 9.83 -27.50 -10.13
C GLU A 278 8.47 -26.77 -10.04
N TYR A 279 8.31 -25.84 -9.09
CA TYR A 279 7.05 -25.14 -8.82
C TYR A 279 6.95 -23.74 -9.43
N PHE A 280 8.07 -23.13 -9.81
CA PHE A 280 8.12 -21.79 -10.40
C PHE A 280 8.59 -21.82 -11.84
N SER A 281 7.95 -22.64 -12.67
CA SER A 281 8.05 -22.48 -14.12
C SER A 281 7.56 -21.08 -14.56
N GLU A 282 6.76 -20.43 -13.71
CA GLU A 282 6.35 -19.03 -13.85
C GLU A 282 6.56 -18.30 -12.51
N PHE A 283 7.34 -17.20 -12.51
CA PHE A 283 7.58 -16.37 -11.35
C PHE A 283 6.27 -15.74 -10.86
N ASN A 284 5.71 -16.28 -9.77
CA ASN A 284 4.53 -15.70 -9.16
C ASN A 284 4.90 -14.57 -8.19
N PHE A 285 4.88 -13.33 -8.69
CA PHE A 285 5.24 -12.14 -7.93
C PHE A 285 4.40 -11.97 -6.65
N ASN A 286 3.13 -12.36 -6.67
CA ASN A 286 2.29 -12.31 -5.47
C ASN A 286 2.76 -13.30 -4.39
N LEU A 287 3.20 -14.48 -4.77
CA LEU A 287 3.78 -15.45 -3.84
C LEU A 287 5.08 -14.90 -3.25
N PHE A 288 5.94 -14.30 -4.06
CA PHE A 288 7.16 -13.64 -3.60
C PHE A 288 6.88 -12.56 -2.55
N LEU A 289 5.91 -11.67 -2.78
CA LEU A 289 5.51 -10.67 -1.79
C LEU A 289 4.93 -11.29 -0.51
N ASN A 290 4.24 -12.43 -0.62
CA ASN A 290 3.76 -13.14 0.56
C ASN A 290 4.93 -13.74 1.37
N LEU A 291 5.96 -14.26 0.72
CA LEU A 291 7.18 -14.71 1.41
C LEU A 291 7.89 -13.56 2.14
N LEU A 292 7.95 -12.38 1.51
CA LEU A 292 8.48 -11.17 2.15
C LEU A 292 7.59 -10.62 3.28
N ALA A 293 6.39 -11.15 3.46
CA ALA A 293 5.49 -10.81 4.55
C ALA A 293 5.48 -11.87 5.66
N LEU A 294 6.39 -12.82 5.65
CA LEU A 294 6.57 -13.78 6.74
C LEU A 294 7.50 -13.22 7.81
N LYS A 295 7.21 -13.48 9.08
CA LYS A 295 8.01 -13.05 10.22
C LYS A 295 7.89 -14.04 11.37
N ARG A 296 8.91 -14.10 12.25
CA ARG A 296 8.88 -14.95 13.43
C ARG A 296 7.77 -14.50 14.39
N ASP A 297 7.10 -15.44 15.02
CA ASP A 297 6.00 -15.22 15.97
C ASP A 297 6.42 -14.40 17.21
N ALA A 298 7.69 -14.43 17.59
CA ALA A 298 8.26 -13.55 18.61
C ALA A 298 7.99 -12.05 18.37
N TYR A 299 7.69 -11.67 17.11
CA TYR A 299 7.36 -10.29 16.71
C TYR A 299 5.87 -10.06 16.49
N ALA A 300 4.98 -11.01 16.85
CA ALA A 300 3.53 -10.90 16.60
C ALA A 300 2.88 -9.69 17.29
N TYR A 301 3.49 -9.15 18.33
CA TYR A 301 3.08 -7.92 18.99
C TYR A 301 3.13 -6.68 18.09
N GLU A 302 3.90 -6.72 17.01
CA GLU A 302 4.01 -5.60 16.06
C GLU A 302 2.74 -5.41 15.23
N ASN A 303 1.94 -6.46 15.00
CA ASN A 303 0.72 -6.43 14.18
C ASN A 303 0.95 -5.64 12.87
N GLU A 304 2.01 -6.03 12.19
CA GLU A 304 2.63 -5.27 11.11
C GLU A 304 1.85 -5.39 9.80
N VAL A 305 1.82 -4.28 9.07
CA VAL A 305 1.39 -4.20 7.68
C VAL A 305 2.56 -3.66 6.86
N ARG A 306 2.89 -4.33 5.77
CA ARG A 306 3.94 -3.93 4.82
C ARG A 306 3.34 -3.35 3.56
N TYR A 307 3.85 -2.19 3.18
CA TYR A 307 3.62 -1.63 1.85
C TYR A 307 4.87 -1.86 1.02
N PHE A 308 4.69 -2.57 -0.09
CA PHE A 308 5.74 -2.82 -1.07
C PHE A 308 5.56 -1.86 -2.24
N ALA A 309 6.64 -1.20 -2.64
CA ALA A 309 6.71 -0.30 -3.78
C ALA A 309 7.60 -0.90 -4.87
N VAL A 310 7.05 -1.05 -6.06
CA VAL A 310 7.73 -1.63 -7.22
C VAL A 310 7.76 -0.59 -8.33
N PRO A 311 8.94 -0.22 -8.86
CA PRO A 311 9.04 0.75 -9.94
C PRO A 311 8.25 0.31 -11.18
N GLN A 312 7.48 1.23 -11.78
CA GLN A 312 6.69 0.93 -12.98
C GLN A 312 7.49 1.06 -14.28
N ILE A 313 8.55 1.87 -14.29
CA ILE A 313 9.26 2.26 -15.50
C ILE A 313 10.51 1.41 -15.70
N PRO A 314 10.71 0.82 -16.92
CA PRO A 314 11.94 0.08 -17.26
C PRO A 314 13.22 0.90 -17.17
N GLU A 315 13.15 2.22 -17.32
CA GLU A 315 14.32 3.14 -17.27
C GLU A 315 14.96 3.18 -15.87
N ALA A 316 14.21 2.95 -14.82
CA ALA A 316 14.78 2.69 -13.49
C ALA A 316 15.63 1.40 -13.45
N ARG A 317 15.56 0.55 -14.50
CA ARG A 317 16.38 -0.65 -14.67
C ARG A 317 17.80 -0.32 -15.12
N SER A 318 18.03 0.81 -15.81
CA SER A 318 19.36 1.20 -16.32
C SER A 318 20.30 1.73 -15.23
N LEU A 319 19.80 2.01 -14.03
CA LEU A 319 20.58 2.47 -12.88
C LEU A 319 21.30 1.33 -12.13
N ARG A 320 21.61 0.21 -12.81
CA ARG A 320 22.26 -0.97 -12.21
C ARG A 320 23.57 -0.70 -11.48
N ASN A 321 24.25 0.38 -11.76
CA ASN A 321 25.58 0.65 -11.20
C ASN A 321 25.61 1.66 -10.03
N ASN A 322 24.46 2.30 -9.68
CA ASN A 322 24.39 3.26 -8.56
C ASN A 322 23.04 3.14 -7.84
N VAL A 323 22.77 1.98 -7.33
CA VAL A 323 21.43 1.70 -6.87
C VAL A 323 21.28 2.03 -5.40
N ALA A 324 20.40 2.97 -5.12
CA ALA A 324 20.00 3.30 -3.78
C ALA A 324 19.35 2.08 -3.10
N ALA A 325 19.83 1.74 -1.90
CA ALA A 325 19.24 0.70 -1.06
C ALA A 325 17.83 1.07 -0.54
N HIS A 326 17.28 2.15 -1.05
CA HIS A 326 15.96 2.68 -0.70
C HIS A 326 15.35 3.48 -1.87
N ALA A 327 14.03 3.65 -1.82
CA ALA A 327 13.28 4.59 -2.63
C ALA A 327 12.58 5.61 -1.72
N ASP A 328 12.73 6.90 -2.04
CA ASP A 328 12.03 7.97 -1.34
C ASP A 328 10.77 8.34 -2.13
N LEU A 329 9.58 7.99 -1.61
CA LEU A 329 8.31 8.29 -2.24
C LEU A 329 7.83 9.68 -1.78
N PRO A 330 7.42 10.56 -2.69
CA PRO A 330 6.95 11.91 -2.32
C PRO A 330 5.70 11.83 -1.45
N MET A 331 5.63 12.64 -0.37
CA MET A 331 4.54 12.66 0.59
C MET A 331 4.14 14.08 0.97
N GLU A 332 2.85 14.34 0.92
CA GLU A 332 2.23 15.55 1.47
C GLU A 332 1.79 15.29 2.91
N TRP A 333 2.73 15.38 3.85
CA TRP A 333 2.56 14.98 5.23
C TRP A 333 1.39 15.68 5.94
N SER A 334 1.12 16.95 5.59
CA SER A 334 -0.02 17.70 6.12
C SER A 334 -1.36 17.02 5.90
N ARG A 335 -1.50 16.20 4.84
CA ARG A 335 -2.73 15.45 4.58
C ARG A 335 -2.78 14.15 5.36
N ILE A 336 -1.63 13.48 5.51
CA ILE A 336 -1.53 12.12 6.05
C ILE A 336 -1.51 12.10 7.57
N ILE A 337 -0.76 13.01 8.22
CA ILE A 337 -0.54 12.97 9.68
C ILE A 337 -1.79 13.45 10.42
N LYS A 338 -2.27 12.60 11.34
CA LYS A 338 -3.37 12.94 12.29
C LYS A 338 -2.85 13.42 13.62
N ARG A 339 -1.82 12.75 14.13
CA ARG A 339 -1.24 13.00 15.45
C ARG A 339 0.21 12.55 15.49
N ILE A 340 0.98 13.14 16.33
CA ILE A 340 2.35 12.76 16.64
C ILE A 340 2.46 12.51 18.14
N ARG A 341 3.14 11.42 18.52
CA ARG A 341 3.57 11.17 19.89
C ARG A 341 5.08 11.04 19.90
N ILE A 342 5.71 11.67 20.87
CA ILE A 342 7.17 11.68 21.01
C ILE A 342 7.54 11.28 22.44
N ASP A 343 8.67 10.62 22.62
CA ASP A 343 9.21 10.29 23.93
C ASP A 343 9.31 11.56 24.82
N LYS A 344 8.83 11.44 26.05
CA LYS A 344 8.87 12.55 27.01
C LYS A 344 10.27 13.07 27.34
N ASN A 345 11.27 12.21 27.16
CA ASN A 345 12.68 12.52 27.46
C ASN A 345 13.38 13.30 26.35
N CYS A 346 12.65 13.63 25.25
CA CYS A 346 13.20 14.50 24.21
C CYS A 346 13.66 15.83 24.77
N SER A 347 14.82 16.26 24.35
CA SER A 347 15.38 17.56 24.69
C SER A 347 14.59 18.70 24.06
N PHE A 348 14.74 19.88 24.63
CA PHE A 348 14.14 21.09 24.07
C PHE A 348 14.58 21.35 22.62
N SER A 349 15.85 21.15 22.31
CA SER A 349 16.39 21.32 20.94
C SER A 349 15.77 20.37 19.93
N GLU A 350 15.52 19.12 20.31
CA GLU A 350 14.86 18.12 19.46
C GLU A 350 13.38 18.49 19.21
N LEU A 351 12.68 19.00 20.22
CA LEU A 351 11.30 19.48 20.06
C LEU A 351 11.24 20.69 19.13
N VAL A 352 12.22 21.60 19.20
CA VAL A 352 12.33 22.74 18.28
C VAL A 352 12.61 22.27 16.86
N ALA A 353 13.51 21.32 16.67
CA ALA A 353 13.82 20.73 15.37
C ALA A 353 12.58 20.05 14.76
N LEU A 354 11.88 19.19 15.51
CA LEU A 354 10.63 18.59 15.07
C LEU A 354 9.58 19.63 14.68
N ARG A 355 9.42 20.68 15.49
CA ARG A 355 8.49 21.76 15.19
C ARG A 355 8.81 22.46 13.88
N HIS A 356 10.08 22.74 13.64
CA HIS A 356 10.55 23.34 12.38
C HIS A 356 10.25 22.43 11.17
N SER A 357 10.56 21.15 11.28
CA SER A 357 10.31 20.17 10.23
C SER A 357 8.81 19.96 9.95
N CYS A 358 7.96 20.04 10.98
CA CYS A 358 6.52 20.09 10.79
C CYS A 358 6.07 21.30 9.97
N TRP A 359 6.60 22.49 10.27
CA TRP A 359 6.27 23.71 9.52
C TRP A 359 6.68 23.64 8.05
N THR A 360 7.87 23.13 7.76
CA THR A 360 8.33 22.94 6.37
C THR A 360 7.44 21.98 5.60
N SER A 361 6.76 21.07 6.31
CA SER A 361 5.79 20.12 5.76
C SER A 361 4.34 20.62 5.75
N GLY A 362 4.10 21.89 6.05
CA GLY A 362 2.75 22.47 6.07
C GLY A 362 1.91 22.07 7.29
N ILE A 363 2.55 21.62 8.38
CA ILE A 363 1.89 21.19 9.62
C ILE A 363 2.19 22.22 10.70
N ASN A 364 1.15 22.66 11.41
CA ASN A 364 1.29 23.45 12.63
C ASN A 364 1.17 22.54 13.86
N PRO A 365 2.27 22.16 14.51
CA PRO A 365 2.23 21.26 15.65
C PRO A 365 1.76 21.98 16.92
N SER A 366 0.68 21.48 17.52
CA SER A 366 0.23 21.89 18.86
C SER A 366 0.87 20.98 19.90
N ILE A 367 1.97 21.42 20.51
CA ILE A 367 2.70 20.64 21.51
C ILE A 367 2.11 20.92 22.88
N LYS A 368 1.42 19.91 23.46
CA LYS A 368 0.82 20.00 24.80
C LYS A 368 1.81 19.56 25.87
N GLY A 369 1.80 20.27 27.01
CA GLY A 369 2.60 19.87 28.19
C GLY A 369 4.04 20.38 28.19
N THR A 370 4.41 21.30 27.33
CA THR A 370 5.72 21.95 27.34
C THR A 370 5.59 23.45 27.55
N ASN A 371 6.53 24.04 28.35
CA ASN A 371 6.73 25.46 28.43
C ASN A 371 7.51 26.00 27.22
N LEU A 372 7.25 25.48 26.03
CA LEU A 372 7.83 26.05 24.81
C LEU A 372 7.38 27.51 24.71
N PRO A 373 8.32 28.46 24.52
CA PRO A 373 7.97 29.88 24.41
C PRO A 373 6.88 30.06 23.37
N GLY A 374 5.73 30.58 23.73
CA GLY A 374 4.55 30.80 22.87
C GLY A 374 4.77 31.80 21.72
N GLY A 375 6.01 32.25 21.52
CA GLY A 375 6.36 33.34 20.61
C GLY A 375 6.68 32.97 19.16
N LEU A 376 6.72 31.68 18.81
CA LEU A 376 6.91 31.27 17.42
C LEU A 376 5.55 31.05 16.79
N THR A 377 5.03 32.05 16.11
CA THR A 377 3.84 31.92 15.25
C THR A 377 4.19 31.07 14.04
N PRO A 378 3.25 30.24 13.55
CA PRO A 378 3.49 29.50 12.32
C PRO A 378 3.77 30.48 11.17
N PRO A 379 4.72 30.18 10.30
CA PRO A 379 5.16 31.10 9.25
C PRO A 379 4.09 31.38 8.18
N VAL A 380 3.02 30.57 8.12
CA VAL A 380 1.97 30.68 7.09
C VAL A 380 0.59 30.43 7.70
N ALA A 381 -0.38 31.29 7.40
CA ALA A 381 -1.79 31.06 7.72
C ALA A 381 -2.34 29.86 6.93
N GLY A 382 -3.19 29.03 7.52
CA GLY A 382 -3.87 27.92 6.85
C GLY A 382 -3.18 26.55 6.98
N MET A 383 -2.11 26.46 7.76
CA MET A 383 -1.47 25.15 8.03
C MET A 383 -2.39 24.22 8.82
N LYS A 384 -2.38 22.92 8.47
CA LYS A 384 -3.10 21.90 9.24
C LYS A 384 -2.58 21.79 10.65
N GLN A 385 -3.45 21.95 11.63
CA GLN A 385 -3.08 21.76 13.03
C GLN A 385 -3.01 20.27 13.36
N VAL A 386 -1.92 19.86 14.03
CA VAL A 386 -1.67 18.49 14.47
C VAL A 386 -1.28 18.49 15.94
N ASP A 387 -1.96 17.67 16.74
CA ASP A 387 -1.62 17.49 18.15
C ASP A 387 -0.31 16.69 18.28
N VAL A 388 0.65 17.26 19.00
CA VAL A 388 1.88 16.59 19.41
C VAL A 388 1.81 16.36 20.91
N THR A 389 1.85 15.11 21.34
CA THR A 389 1.80 14.73 22.76
C THR A 389 3.09 14.09 23.19
N LEU A 390 3.59 14.51 24.34
CA LEU A 390 4.68 13.82 25.04
C LEU A 390 4.12 12.51 25.58
N PHE A 391 4.81 11.43 25.29
CA PHE A 391 4.40 10.08 25.66
C PHE A 391 5.39 9.50 26.65
N ASN A 392 4.86 9.00 27.76
CA ASN A 392 5.64 8.23 28.72
C ASN A 392 5.27 6.75 28.59
N ILE A 393 6.25 5.91 28.31
CA ILE A 393 6.05 4.48 28.22
C ILE A 393 5.53 3.89 29.55
N ASP A 394 5.85 4.54 30.67
CA ASP A 394 5.40 4.12 32.00
C ASP A 394 3.90 4.37 32.22
N ASP A 395 3.27 5.26 31.45
CA ASP A 395 1.85 5.58 31.53
C ASP A 395 0.96 4.63 30.72
N MET A 396 1.53 3.55 30.15
CA MET A 396 0.73 2.58 29.38
C MET A 396 -0.23 1.79 30.27
N PRO A 397 -1.54 1.73 29.92
CA PRO A 397 -2.49 0.94 30.67
C PRO A 397 -2.14 -0.56 30.59
N GLY A 398 -2.09 -1.24 31.74
CA GLY A 398 -1.89 -2.68 31.85
C GLY A 398 -0.50 -3.12 32.29
N ARG A 399 0.40 -2.22 32.63
CA ARG A 399 1.68 -2.55 33.25
C ARG A 399 1.48 -3.14 34.64
N LYS A 400 1.39 -4.47 34.74
CA LYS A 400 1.77 -5.16 35.97
C LYS A 400 3.30 -5.17 35.98
N HIS A 401 3.88 -4.59 37.00
CA HIS A 401 5.33 -4.69 37.26
C HIS A 401 5.69 -6.18 37.33
N ILE A 402 6.22 -6.72 36.25
CA ILE A 402 6.94 -8.00 36.32
C ILE A 402 8.28 -7.64 36.95
N VAL A 403 8.37 -7.78 38.27
CA VAL A 403 9.65 -7.77 38.96
C VAL A 403 10.33 -9.05 38.51
N ILE A 404 11.31 -8.94 37.64
CA ILE A 404 12.29 -10.01 37.43
C ILE A 404 13.25 -9.86 38.60
N GLU A 405 13.06 -10.67 39.65
CA GLU A 405 14.08 -10.83 40.67
C GLU A 405 15.31 -11.50 40.05
N PRO A 406 16.53 -11.10 40.45
CA PRO A 406 17.80 -11.49 39.83
C PRO A 406 18.11 -12.96 39.91
#